data_7fdc446c354e6bd13798a8b821bb85e5
#
_entry.id   7fdc446c354e6bd13798a8b821bb85e5
#
_cell.length_a   1.000
_cell.length_b   1.000
_cell.length_c   1.000
_cell.angle_alpha   90.00
_cell.angle_beta   90.00
_cell.angle_gamma   90.00
#
_symmetry.space_group_name_H-M   'P 1'
#
loop_
_entity.id
_entity.type
_entity.pdbx_description
1 polymer ?
#
loop_
_entity_poly.entity_id
_entity_poly.type
_entity_poly.pdbx_seq_one_letter_code
_entity_poly.pdbx_strand_id
1 'polypeptide(L)'
;MIKQLRLFVVTLFALLFSITSNAEVAPGFNSWDDVVAAAKGGQVNVYMWGGSDAINGFVDDFYGVPLKNDYDITLNRVPLKGTVDAVNQVLSEKEAGVTGDNGNIDLIWINGENFWTLKQAN
;
A
#
# COMPACT_ATOMS: atom_id res chain seq x y z
N MET A 1 -48.34 -29.97 0.49
CA MET A 1 -47.87 -28.96 1.48
C MET A 1 -46.39 -29.06 1.84
N ILE A 2 -45.84 -30.20 2.11
CA ILE A 2 -44.43 -30.36 2.56
C ILE A 2 -43.40 -29.98 1.49
N LYS A 3 -43.66 -30.21 0.21
CA LYS A 3 -42.75 -29.85 -0.92
C LYS A 3 -42.63 -28.34 -1.11
N GLN A 4 -43.73 -27.61 -0.93
CA GLN A 4 -43.72 -26.14 -1.06
C GLN A 4 -43.00 -25.47 0.12
N LEU A 5 -43.12 -26.04 1.32
CA LEU A 5 -42.42 -25.53 2.51
C LEU A 5 -40.89 -25.71 2.40
N ARG A 6 -40.43 -26.85 1.80
CA ARG A 6 -38.99 -27.07 1.59
C ARG A 6 -38.38 -26.10 0.56
N LEU A 7 -39.12 -25.77 -0.49
CA LEU A 7 -38.66 -24.79 -1.48
C LEU A 7 -38.55 -23.39 -0.86
N PHE A 8 -39.50 -23.00 -0.02
CA PHE A 8 -39.49 -21.70 0.64
C PHE A 8 -38.34 -21.54 1.64
N VAL A 9 -37.99 -22.61 2.38
CA VAL A 9 -36.88 -22.63 3.33
C VAL A 9 -35.53 -22.54 2.60
N VAL A 10 -35.37 -23.23 1.46
CA VAL A 10 -34.14 -23.16 0.67
C VAL A 10 -33.96 -21.78 0.02
N THR A 11 -35.02 -21.16 -0.46
CA THR A 11 -34.98 -19.81 -1.04
C THR A 11 -34.70 -18.74 0.01
N LEU A 12 -35.23 -18.88 1.22
CA LEU A 12 -34.97 -17.97 2.34
C LEU A 12 -33.53 -18.10 2.86
N PHE A 13 -32.97 -19.33 2.85
CA PHE A 13 -31.58 -19.57 3.24
C PHE A 13 -30.58 -19.03 2.22
N ALA A 14 -30.91 -19.05 0.92
CA ALA A 14 -30.08 -18.47 -0.14
C ALA A 14 -30.04 -16.92 -0.09
N LEU A 15 -31.10 -16.28 0.40
CA LEU A 15 -31.15 -14.82 0.56
C LEU A 15 -30.36 -14.29 1.76
N LEU A 16 -30.06 -15.15 2.74
CA LEU A 16 -29.30 -14.75 3.95
C LEU A 16 -27.77 -14.79 3.72
N PHE A 17 -27.28 -15.32 2.60
CA PHE A 17 -25.84 -15.41 2.28
C PHE A 17 -25.32 -14.33 1.33
N SER A 18 -26.11 -13.30 1.04
CA SER A 18 -25.58 -12.10 0.38
C SER A 18 -24.85 -11.23 1.42
N ILE A 19 -23.79 -11.77 2.04
CA ILE A 19 -22.82 -10.93 2.73
C ILE A 19 -22.05 -10.22 1.63
N THR A 20 -22.45 -8.99 1.31
CA THR A 20 -21.58 -8.05 0.62
C THR A 20 -20.40 -7.81 1.56
N SER A 21 -19.30 -8.54 1.35
CA SER A 21 -18.03 -8.15 1.93
C SER A 21 -17.65 -6.82 1.27
N ASN A 22 -18.02 -5.71 1.91
CA ASN A 22 -17.37 -4.45 1.61
C ASN A 22 -15.91 -4.63 2.04
N ALA A 23 -15.04 -4.93 1.07
CA ALA A 23 -13.63 -4.85 1.33
C ALA A 23 -13.35 -3.39 1.73
N GLU A 24 -12.78 -3.20 2.91
CA GLU A 24 -12.31 -1.89 3.33
C GLU A 24 -11.26 -1.43 2.32
N VAL A 25 -11.51 -0.32 1.65
CA VAL A 25 -10.67 0.15 0.55
C VAL A 25 -9.35 0.68 1.11
N ALA A 26 -9.43 1.63 2.03
CA ALA A 26 -8.33 2.19 2.81
C ALA A 26 -8.91 3.00 3.97
N PRO A 27 -8.24 3.11 5.11
CA PRO A 27 -8.70 3.92 6.24
C PRO A 27 -8.97 5.37 5.81
N GLY A 28 -10.19 5.87 6.09
CA GLY A 28 -10.59 7.24 5.76
C GLY A 28 -11.16 7.45 4.36
N PHE A 29 -11.25 6.40 3.51
CA PHE A 29 -11.79 6.49 2.16
C PHE A 29 -13.01 5.57 1.97
N ASN A 30 -14.03 6.07 1.25
CA ASN A 30 -15.26 5.31 1.00
C ASN A 30 -15.18 4.47 -0.27
N SER A 31 -14.29 4.83 -1.20
CA SER A 31 -14.11 4.14 -2.49
C SER A 31 -12.66 4.22 -2.95
N TRP A 32 -12.30 3.36 -3.92
CA TRP A 32 -11.00 3.43 -4.58
C TRP A 32 -10.84 4.74 -5.38
N ASP A 33 -11.92 5.25 -5.96
CA ASP A 33 -11.92 6.51 -6.68
C ASP A 33 -11.56 7.70 -5.77
N ASP A 34 -12.00 7.67 -4.50
CA ASP A 34 -11.62 8.67 -3.49
C ASP A 34 -10.12 8.61 -3.18
N VAL A 35 -9.54 7.40 -3.10
CA VAL A 35 -8.09 7.20 -2.92
C VAL A 35 -7.31 7.79 -4.10
N VAL A 36 -7.73 7.47 -5.32
CA VAL A 36 -7.09 7.98 -6.54
C VAL A 36 -7.18 9.50 -6.62
N ALA A 37 -8.35 10.06 -6.32
CA ALA A 37 -8.54 11.51 -6.33
C ALA A 37 -7.66 12.22 -5.29
N ALA A 38 -7.51 11.65 -4.10
CA ALA A 38 -6.67 12.22 -3.04
C ALA A 38 -5.16 12.10 -3.36
N ALA A 39 -4.75 11.05 -4.06
CA ALA A 39 -3.35 10.82 -4.42
C ALA A 39 -2.88 11.68 -5.60
N LYS A 40 -3.80 12.25 -6.38
CA LYS A 40 -3.49 13.02 -7.59
C LYS A 40 -2.61 14.22 -7.29
N GLY A 41 -1.54 14.38 -8.06
CA GLY A 41 -0.56 15.46 -7.88
C GLY A 41 0.44 15.19 -6.76
N GLY A 42 0.31 14.04 -6.08
CA GLY A 42 1.19 13.65 -4.98
C GLY A 42 2.54 13.10 -5.44
N GLN A 43 3.38 12.78 -4.44
CA GLN A 43 4.67 12.14 -4.62
C GLN A 43 4.76 10.93 -3.69
N VAL A 44 5.39 9.85 -4.15
CA VAL A 44 5.72 8.66 -3.36
C VAL A 44 7.23 8.47 -3.36
N ASN A 45 7.83 8.49 -2.18
CA ASN A 45 9.26 8.27 -1.97
C ASN A 45 9.54 6.78 -1.73
N VAL A 46 10.15 6.14 -2.72
CA VAL A 46 10.48 4.70 -2.70
C VAL A 46 11.96 4.52 -2.40
N TYR A 47 12.26 4.07 -1.21
CA TYR A 47 13.62 3.80 -0.75
C TYR A 47 14.01 2.37 -1.08
N MET A 48 15.02 2.21 -1.94
CA MET A 48 15.43 0.90 -2.42
C MET A 48 16.92 0.83 -2.73
N TRP A 49 17.46 -0.39 -2.76
CA TRP A 49 18.82 -0.61 -3.21
C TRP A 49 19.01 -0.14 -4.67
N GLY A 50 19.98 0.75 -4.88
CA GLY A 50 20.23 1.41 -6.15
C GLY A 50 21.37 0.82 -6.98
N GLY A 51 21.92 -0.34 -6.61
CA GLY A 51 23.13 -0.91 -7.22
C GLY A 51 22.96 -1.61 -8.57
N SER A 52 21.78 -1.49 -9.22
CA SER A 52 21.52 -2.08 -10.54
C SER A 52 20.75 -1.13 -11.43
N ASP A 53 21.36 -0.66 -12.51
CA ASP A 53 20.72 0.23 -13.49
C ASP A 53 19.49 -0.44 -14.14
N ALA A 54 19.55 -1.75 -14.37
CA ALA A 54 18.42 -2.48 -14.95
C ALA A 54 17.20 -2.51 -14.00
N ILE A 55 17.42 -2.73 -12.70
CA ILE A 55 16.35 -2.70 -11.70
C ILE A 55 15.84 -1.27 -11.50
N ASN A 56 16.74 -0.31 -11.46
CA ASN A 56 16.39 1.11 -11.33
C ASN A 56 15.51 1.55 -12.50
N GLY A 57 15.93 1.27 -13.75
CA GLY A 57 15.15 1.56 -14.95
C GLY A 57 13.80 0.84 -14.97
N PHE A 58 13.75 -0.43 -14.55
CA PHE A 58 12.47 -1.14 -14.43
C PHE A 58 11.50 -0.43 -13.48
N VAL A 59 11.96 0.01 -12.32
CA VAL A 59 11.10 0.72 -11.36
C VAL A 59 10.65 2.08 -11.92
N ASP A 60 11.58 2.83 -12.50
CA ASP A 60 11.30 4.16 -13.05
C ASP A 60 10.34 4.09 -14.25
N ASP A 61 10.54 3.13 -15.17
CA ASP A 61 9.77 3.02 -16.41
C ASP A 61 8.44 2.26 -16.19
N PHE A 62 8.47 1.13 -15.47
CA PHE A 62 7.30 0.26 -15.33
C PHE A 62 6.29 0.78 -14.30
N TYR A 63 6.75 1.41 -13.21
CA TYR A 63 5.86 1.99 -12.21
C TYR A 63 5.80 3.51 -12.30
N GLY A 64 6.93 4.20 -12.44
CA GLY A 64 6.98 5.66 -12.41
C GLY A 64 6.24 6.30 -13.57
N VAL A 65 6.44 5.81 -14.80
CA VAL A 65 5.80 6.37 -15.99
C VAL A 65 4.28 6.21 -15.96
N PRO A 66 3.68 5.03 -15.69
CA PRO A 66 2.23 4.89 -15.57
C PRO A 66 1.65 5.70 -14.40
N LEU A 67 2.30 5.71 -13.23
CA LEU A 67 1.84 6.51 -12.10
C LEU A 67 1.74 8.00 -12.47
N LYS A 68 2.71 8.52 -13.20
CA LYS A 68 2.68 9.91 -13.64
C LYS A 68 1.62 10.16 -14.71
N ASN A 69 1.52 9.30 -15.71
CA ASN A 69 0.64 9.52 -16.86
C ASN A 69 -0.84 9.31 -16.52
N ASP A 70 -1.15 8.27 -15.74
CA ASP A 70 -2.53 7.83 -15.50
C ASP A 70 -3.12 8.48 -14.23
N TYR A 71 -2.27 8.77 -13.24
CA TYR A 71 -2.71 9.23 -11.92
C TYR A 71 -2.12 10.58 -11.51
N ASP A 72 -1.21 11.17 -12.30
CA ASP A 72 -0.45 12.39 -11.94
C ASP A 72 0.33 12.26 -10.62
N ILE A 73 0.79 11.03 -10.29
CA ILE A 73 1.60 10.76 -9.11
C ILE A 73 3.07 10.69 -9.53
N THR A 74 3.95 11.35 -8.78
CA THR A 74 5.39 11.30 -9.01
C THR A 74 6.03 10.23 -8.15
N LEU A 75 6.61 9.19 -8.74
CA LEU A 75 7.44 8.22 -8.04
C LEU A 75 8.85 8.80 -7.92
N ASN A 76 9.31 9.04 -6.69
CA ASN A 76 10.66 9.45 -6.37
C ASN A 76 11.45 8.26 -5.83
N ARG A 77 12.25 7.64 -6.69
CA ARG A 77 13.11 6.53 -6.28
C ARG A 77 14.38 7.07 -5.59
N VAL A 78 14.52 6.74 -4.30
CA VAL A 78 15.66 7.13 -3.47
C VAL A 78 16.63 5.95 -3.40
N PRO A 79 17.79 6.02 -4.09
CA PRO A 79 18.73 4.91 -4.15
C PRO A 79 19.52 4.78 -2.84
N LEU A 80 19.54 3.57 -2.29
CA LEU A 80 20.30 3.20 -1.09
C LEU A 80 21.49 2.31 -1.45
N LYS A 81 22.56 2.37 -0.66
CA LYS A 81 23.65 1.38 -0.70
C LYS A 81 23.22 0.07 -0.04
N GLY A 82 22.38 0.14 0.98
CA GLY A 82 21.79 -1.00 1.69
C GLY A 82 20.51 -0.58 2.37
N THR A 83 19.58 -1.53 2.52
CA THR A 83 18.25 -1.28 3.12
C THR A 83 18.34 -0.80 4.58
N VAL A 84 19.40 -1.15 5.28
CA VAL A 84 19.65 -0.68 6.66
C VAL A 84 19.67 0.85 6.77
N ASP A 85 20.05 1.56 5.72
CA ASP A 85 20.06 3.03 5.72
C ASP A 85 18.63 3.59 5.88
N ALA A 86 17.66 3.01 5.17
CA ALA A 86 16.24 3.38 5.34
C ALA A 86 15.70 2.99 6.72
N VAL A 87 16.10 1.82 7.24
CA VAL A 87 15.71 1.38 8.60
C VAL A 87 16.18 2.39 9.63
N ASN A 88 17.45 2.79 9.57
CA ASN A 88 18.02 3.77 10.50
C ASN A 88 17.31 5.13 10.38
N GLN A 89 16.93 5.55 9.17
CA GLN A 89 16.19 6.78 8.97
C GLN A 89 14.81 6.72 9.64
N VAL A 90 14.03 5.63 9.43
CA VAL A 90 12.72 5.45 10.08
C VAL A 90 12.86 5.48 11.60
N LEU A 91 13.86 4.80 12.15
CA LEU A 91 14.10 4.78 13.61
C LEU A 91 14.46 6.17 14.14
N SER A 92 15.29 6.92 13.41
CA SER A 92 15.68 8.28 13.79
C SER A 92 14.50 9.25 13.71
N GLU A 93 13.64 9.14 12.68
CA GLU A 93 12.41 9.94 12.56
C GLU A 93 11.46 9.63 13.72
N LYS A 94 11.29 8.36 14.07
CA LYS A 94 10.50 7.94 15.23
C LYS A 94 11.03 8.51 16.54
N GLU A 95 12.33 8.42 16.79
CA GLU A 95 12.99 9.01 17.98
C GLU A 95 12.84 10.53 18.03
N ALA A 96 12.83 11.19 16.89
CA ALA A 96 12.56 12.62 16.77
C ALA A 96 11.09 13.01 16.94
N GLY A 97 10.20 12.03 17.12
CA GLY A 97 8.76 12.27 17.30
C GLY A 97 8.02 12.58 15.99
N VAL A 98 8.60 12.24 14.84
CA VAL A 98 7.90 12.36 13.54
C VAL A 98 6.75 11.33 13.50
N THR A 99 5.54 11.79 13.24
CA THR A 99 4.32 10.97 13.24
C THR A 99 3.41 11.31 12.06
N GLY A 100 2.53 10.39 11.70
CA GLY A 100 1.58 10.56 10.60
C GLY A 100 2.30 10.72 9.26
N ASP A 101 1.80 11.65 8.44
CA ASP A 101 2.28 11.87 7.06
C ASP A 101 3.51 12.78 6.97
N ASN A 102 4.21 13.01 8.09
CA ASN A 102 5.38 13.90 8.12
C ASN A 102 6.72 13.17 7.93
N GLY A 103 6.70 11.84 7.77
CA GLY A 103 7.89 11.06 7.45
C GLY A 103 8.37 11.28 6.02
N ASN A 104 9.65 10.97 5.78
CA ASN A 104 10.24 11.11 4.45
C ASN A 104 10.13 9.83 3.61
N ILE A 105 9.72 8.72 4.19
CA ILE A 105 9.72 7.41 3.56
C ILE A 105 8.29 6.89 3.44
N ASP A 106 7.81 6.70 2.21
CA ASP A 106 6.49 6.12 1.95
C ASP A 106 6.57 4.61 1.71
N LEU A 107 7.62 4.15 1.03
CA LEU A 107 7.84 2.76 0.69
C LEU A 107 9.30 2.36 0.86
N ILE A 108 9.54 1.14 1.36
CA ILE A 108 10.88 0.56 1.44
C ILE A 108 10.88 -0.81 0.75
N TRP A 109 11.81 -1.01 -0.20
CA TRP A 109 12.16 -2.35 -0.64
C TRP A 109 13.05 -2.99 0.43
N ILE A 110 12.44 -3.85 1.25
CA ILE A 110 13.06 -4.34 2.48
C ILE A 110 13.26 -5.87 2.46
N ASN A 111 14.39 -6.34 2.99
CA ASN A 111 14.65 -7.75 3.23
C ASN A 111 14.16 -8.19 4.63
N GLY A 112 14.08 -9.53 4.85
CA GLY A 112 13.45 -10.11 6.03
C GLY A 112 14.05 -9.65 7.37
N GLU A 113 15.37 -9.53 7.48
CA GLU A 113 16.06 -9.09 8.70
C GLU A 113 15.73 -7.64 9.06
N ASN A 114 15.85 -6.75 8.08
CA ASN A 114 15.54 -5.33 8.26
C ASN A 114 14.04 -5.10 8.51
N PHE A 115 13.16 -5.86 7.84
CA PHE A 115 11.73 -5.84 8.13
C PHE A 115 11.45 -6.24 9.58
N TRP A 116 12.12 -7.29 10.06
CA TRP A 116 11.97 -7.73 11.44
C TRP A 116 12.42 -6.67 12.45
N THR A 117 13.53 -5.99 12.18
CA THR A 117 14.03 -4.88 13.00
C THR A 117 12.99 -3.77 13.12
N LEU A 118 12.41 -3.31 12.00
CA LEU A 118 11.36 -2.28 12.03
C LEU A 118 10.11 -2.77 12.76
N LYS A 119 9.71 -4.02 12.55
CA LYS A 119 8.56 -4.60 13.24
C LYS A 119 8.72 -4.66 14.76
N GLN A 120 9.94 -4.88 15.26
CA GLN A 120 10.23 -4.87 16.70
C GLN A 120 10.28 -3.47 17.29
N ALA A 121 10.61 -2.48 16.48
CA ALA A 121 10.68 -1.09 16.93
C ALA A 121 9.30 -0.45 17.15
N ASN A 122 8.22 -1.04 16.59
CA ASN A 122 6.79 -0.71 16.76
C ASN A 122 6.43 0.73 16.49
#